data_d59c3400618a9ec070b29229d698f9f2
#
_entry.id   d59c3400618a9ec070b29229d698f9f2
#
_cell.length_a   1.000
_cell.length_b   1.000
_cell.length_c   1.000
_cell.angle_alpha   90.00
_cell.angle_beta   90.00
_cell.angle_gamma   90.00
#
_symmetry.space_group_name_H-M   'P 1'
#
loop_
_entity.id
_entity.type
_entity.pdbx_description
1 polymer ?
#
loop_
_entity_poly.entity_id
_entity_poly.type
_entity_poly.pdbx_seq_one_letter_code
_entity_poly.pdbx_strand_id
1 'polypeptide(L)'
;TYYRGKVGWASGQRTHGLTAGVFSSNTSDKPGGQMKYFHYSTSGGNGDIGGYVDFGYVDDTFDGEIGYSPDVGTHGKSAGLWKSKLYRGGNLRNVYVGFDTSTWDHADGRNYNSYWSMDARVDYVDGHSFSFGYMKQLHEEFRERMPFVNFYWNKNKLYRDGATGFSWGERAGG
;
A
#
# COMPACT_ATOMS: atom_id res chain seq x y z
N THR A 1 -8.48 21.23 13.03
CA THR A 1 -9.76 20.49 13.20
C THR A 1 -9.74 19.21 12.41
N TYR A 2 -10.29 18.13 12.98
CA TYR A 2 -10.30 16.81 12.38
C TYR A 2 -11.69 16.21 12.38
N TYR A 3 -12.14 15.72 11.23
CA TYR A 3 -13.38 14.96 11.06
C TYR A 3 -13.07 13.66 10.33
N ARG A 4 -13.51 12.53 10.89
CA ARG A 4 -13.35 11.20 10.28
C ARG A 4 -14.61 10.39 10.44
N GLY A 5 -15.11 9.83 9.34
CA GLY A 5 -16.16 8.83 9.33
C GLY A 5 -15.60 7.46 8.91
N LYS A 6 -16.03 6.40 9.60
CA LYS A 6 -15.73 5.02 9.22
C LYS A 6 -16.99 4.19 9.27
N VAL A 7 -17.26 3.45 8.20
CA VAL A 7 -18.38 2.51 8.10
C VAL A 7 -17.83 1.16 7.63
N GLY A 8 -18.28 0.09 8.25
CA GLY A 8 -17.98 -1.27 7.83
C GLY A 8 -19.26 -2.09 7.73
N TRP A 9 -19.36 -2.96 6.75
CA TRP A 9 -20.46 -3.89 6.58
C TRP A 9 -19.98 -5.21 5.99
N ALA A 10 -20.81 -6.24 6.11
CA ALA A 10 -20.59 -7.54 5.51
C ALA A 10 -21.66 -7.84 4.45
N SER A 11 -21.26 -8.47 3.37
CA SER A 11 -22.14 -8.98 2.33
C SER A 11 -21.74 -10.42 2.01
N GLY A 12 -22.49 -11.40 2.50
CA GLY A 12 -22.10 -12.79 2.46
C GLY A 12 -20.81 -13.03 3.25
N GLN A 13 -19.80 -13.60 2.59
CA GLN A 13 -18.47 -13.84 3.18
C GLN A 13 -17.50 -12.67 2.99
N ARG A 14 -17.96 -11.57 2.40
CA ARG A 14 -17.13 -10.38 2.17
C ARG A 14 -17.36 -9.33 3.26
N THR A 15 -16.25 -8.72 3.67
CA THR A 15 -16.26 -7.53 4.50
C THR A 15 -15.88 -6.32 3.66
N HIS A 16 -16.51 -5.21 3.95
CA HIS A 16 -16.27 -3.94 3.30
C HIS A 16 -15.97 -2.87 4.34
N GLY A 17 -15.10 -1.96 4.01
CA GLY A 17 -14.77 -0.82 4.84
C GLY A 17 -14.72 0.45 4.01
N LEU A 18 -15.35 1.50 4.50
CA LEU A 18 -15.27 2.84 3.95
C LEU A 18 -14.75 3.77 5.03
N THR A 19 -13.75 4.56 4.71
CA THR A 19 -13.26 5.61 5.59
C THR A 19 -13.10 6.89 4.77
N ALA A 20 -13.58 8.00 5.30
CA ALA A 20 -13.35 9.31 4.72
C ALA A 20 -13.01 10.30 5.83
N GLY A 21 -12.21 11.29 5.54
CA GLY A 21 -11.84 12.30 6.52
C GLY A 21 -11.35 13.59 5.89
N VAL A 22 -11.46 14.64 6.69
CA VAL A 22 -10.94 15.97 6.39
C VAL A 22 -10.16 16.45 7.62
N PHE A 23 -8.94 16.83 7.41
CA PHE A 23 -8.11 17.53 8.37
C PHE A 23 -7.97 18.97 7.93
N SER A 24 -8.13 19.90 8.86
CA SER A 24 -7.87 21.31 8.60
C SER A 24 -6.81 21.80 9.57
N SER A 25 -5.72 22.32 9.05
CA SER A 25 -4.75 23.09 9.80
C SER A 25 -5.21 24.56 9.86
N ASN A 26 -4.99 25.22 10.97
CA ASN A 26 -5.22 26.65 11.10
C ASN A 26 -4.22 27.18 12.12
N THR A 27 -3.23 27.89 11.65
CA THR A 27 -2.25 28.58 12.48
C THR A 27 -2.54 30.08 12.45
N SER A 28 -2.23 30.79 13.54
CA SER A 28 -2.50 32.24 13.66
C SER A 28 -1.82 33.07 12.58
N ASP A 29 -0.78 32.56 11.97
CA ASP A 29 0.15 33.32 11.12
C ASP A 29 0.14 32.90 9.64
N LYS A 30 -0.62 31.85 9.28
CA LYS A 30 -0.72 31.33 7.90
C LYS A 30 -2.15 30.95 7.55
N PRO A 31 -2.57 31.12 6.28
CA PRO A 31 -3.83 30.57 5.81
C PRO A 31 -3.84 29.06 6.04
N GLY A 32 -4.91 28.57 6.64
CA GLY A 32 -5.07 27.15 6.92
C GLY A 32 -5.29 26.34 5.66
N GLY A 33 -4.66 25.19 5.59
CA GLY A 33 -4.85 24.20 4.52
C GLY A 33 -5.71 23.03 4.94
N GLN A 34 -6.07 22.19 3.98
CA GLN A 34 -6.86 20.99 4.19
C GLN A 34 -6.16 19.76 3.62
N MET A 35 -6.29 18.66 4.34
CA MET A 35 -6.02 17.33 3.82
C MET A 35 -7.34 16.54 3.77
N LYS A 36 -7.63 15.93 2.64
CA LYS A 36 -8.82 15.09 2.43
C LYS A 36 -8.38 13.70 2.01
N TYR A 37 -9.07 12.70 2.51
CA TYR A 37 -8.83 11.32 2.07
C TYR A 37 -10.12 10.53 2.01
N PHE A 38 -10.10 9.54 1.14
CA PHE A 38 -11.13 8.53 0.98
C PHE A 38 -10.45 7.18 0.83
N HIS A 39 -10.91 6.19 1.58
CA HIS A 39 -10.44 4.81 1.49
C HIS A 39 -11.65 3.88 1.45
N TYR A 40 -11.68 3.01 0.45
CA TYR A 40 -12.58 1.88 0.40
C TYR A 40 -11.79 0.60 0.28
N SER A 41 -12.15 -0.41 1.07
CA SER A 41 -11.54 -1.73 0.99
C SER A 41 -12.57 -2.84 1.06
N THR A 42 -12.25 -3.96 0.43
CA THR A 42 -13.03 -5.19 0.51
C THR A 42 -12.12 -6.38 0.69
N SER A 43 -12.52 -7.31 1.53
CA SER A 43 -11.85 -8.61 1.67
C SER A 43 -12.89 -9.71 1.68
N GLY A 44 -12.58 -10.80 1.01
CA GLY A 44 -13.42 -11.98 0.94
C GLY A 44 -12.92 -13.13 1.80
N GLY A 45 -13.59 -14.27 1.72
CA GLY A 45 -13.17 -15.51 2.31
C GLY A 45 -11.91 -16.10 1.67
N ASN A 46 -11.57 -17.30 2.08
CA ASN A 46 -10.40 -18.00 1.57
C ASN A 46 -10.47 -18.24 0.05
N GLY A 47 -9.52 -17.68 -0.68
CA GLY A 47 -9.44 -17.76 -2.14
C GLY A 47 -10.24 -16.70 -2.88
N ASP A 48 -10.89 -15.79 -2.19
CA ASP A 48 -11.57 -14.64 -2.81
C ASP A 48 -10.58 -13.51 -3.15
N ILE A 49 -11.00 -12.66 -4.06
CA ILE A 49 -10.25 -11.44 -4.39
C ILE A 49 -10.61 -10.37 -3.35
N GLY A 50 -9.58 -9.81 -2.72
CA GLY A 50 -9.67 -8.58 -1.94
C GLY A 50 -9.14 -7.40 -2.74
N GLY A 51 -9.41 -6.18 -2.29
CA GLY A 51 -8.89 -4.98 -2.91
C GLY A 51 -9.19 -3.71 -2.12
N TYR A 52 -8.54 -2.63 -2.54
CA TYR A 52 -8.79 -1.30 -2.01
C TYR A 52 -8.67 -0.23 -3.11
N VAL A 53 -9.26 0.90 -2.87
CA VAL A 53 -9.02 2.14 -3.59
C VAL A 53 -8.90 3.30 -2.60
N ASP A 54 -7.93 4.17 -2.86
CA ASP A 54 -7.67 5.37 -2.08
C ASP A 54 -7.69 6.59 -2.98
N PHE A 55 -8.15 7.70 -2.42
CA PHE A 55 -8.01 9.03 -2.99
C PHE A 55 -7.54 9.97 -1.89
N GLY A 56 -6.58 10.80 -2.20
CA GLY A 56 -6.03 11.78 -1.29
C GLY A 56 -5.82 13.14 -1.95
N TYR A 57 -5.94 14.17 -1.16
CA TYR A 57 -5.65 15.55 -1.53
C TYR A 57 -5.03 16.24 -0.33
N VAL A 58 -3.91 16.92 -0.53
CA VAL A 58 -3.23 17.71 0.49
C VAL A 58 -3.00 19.11 -0.09
N ASP A 59 -3.61 20.10 0.55
CA ASP A 59 -3.44 21.50 0.19
C ASP A 59 -1.97 21.92 0.36
N ASP A 60 -1.50 22.85 -0.47
CA ASP A 60 -0.14 23.39 -0.40
C ASP A 60 0.11 24.23 0.87
N THR A 61 -0.96 24.72 1.48
CA THR A 61 -0.93 25.48 2.75
C THR A 61 -1.19 24.59 3.97
N PHE A 62 -1.35 23.27 3.80
CA PHE A 62 -1.58 22.37 4.92
C PHE A 62 -0.33 22.23 5.78
N ASP A 63 -0.47 22.54 7.08
CA ASP A 63 0.58 22.40 8.08
C ASP A 63 0.14 21.35 9.12
N GLY A 64 0.80 20.19 9.08
CA GLY A 64 0.57 19.10 10.04
C GLY A 64 1.42 19.29 11.29
N GLU A 65 0.96 20.05 12.27
CA GLU A 65 1.68 20.37 13.51
C GLU A 65 2.15 19.14 14.34
N ILE A 66 1.78 17.92 13.97
CA ILE A 66 2.02 16.71 14.76
C ILE A 66 3.08 15.79 14.10
N GLY A 67 4.21 16.35 13.66
CA GLY A 67 5.37 15.54 13.24
C GLY A 67 5.22 14.70 11.97
N TYR A 68 4.06 14.65 11.35
CA TYR A 68 3.82 14.09 10.03
C TYR A 68 3.55 15.24 9.06
N SER A 69 4.52 15.49 8.20
CA SER A 69 4.33 16.38 7.06
C SER A 69 3.98 15.50 5.86
N PRO A 70 2.71 15.33 5.49
CA PRO A 70 2.37 14.77 4.20
C PRO A 70 2.93 15.69 3.12
N ASP A 71 3.22 15.13 1.96
CA ASP A 71 3.69 15.91 0.81
C ASP A 71 2.62 16.93 0.40
N VAL A 72 2.82 18.17 0.83
CA VAL A 72 1.85 19.27 0.63
C VAL A 72 1.74 19.64 -0.85
N GLY A 73 0.59 20.13 -1.25
CA GLY A 73 0.33 20.49 -2.64
C GLY A 73 0.24 19.27 -3.56
N THR A 74 -0.16 18.10 -3.04
CA THR A 74 -0.30 16.90 -3.84
C THR A 74 -1.71 16.33 -3.80
N HIS A 75 -2.07 15.62 -4.86
CA HIS A 75 -3.30 14.83 -4.92
C HIS A 75 -3.03 13.51 -5.63
N GLY A 76 -3.76 12.49 -5.27
CA GLY A 76 -3.49 11.20 -5.87
C GLY A 76 -4.52 10.13 -5.58
N LYS A 77 -4.22 8.98 -6.14
CA LYS A 77 -5.04 7.78 -6.03
C LYS A 77 -4.16 6.54 -5.93
N SER A 78 -4.62 5.57 -5.19
CA SER A 78 -4.01 4.24 -5.10
C SER A 78 -5.08 3.17 -5.25
N ALA A 79 -4.69 2.03 -5.76
CA ALA A 79 -5.55 0.86 -5.83
C ALA A 79 -4.72 -0.41 -5.68
N GLY A 80 -5.27 -1.40 -5.01
CA GLY A 80 -4.65 -2.71 -4.88
C GLY A 80 -5.68 -3.82 -5.02
N LEU A 81 -5.23 -4.93 -5.57
CA LEU A 81 -5.99 -6.17 -5.68
C LEU A 81 -5.14 -7.33 -5.21
N TRP A 82 -5.71 -8.23 -4.45
CA TRP A 82 -5.01 -9.44 -4.04
C TRP A 82 -5.93 -10.65 -4.00
N LYS A 83 -5.30 -11.81 -4.13
CA LYS A 83 -5.94 -13.09 -3.89
C LYS A 83 -5.05 -13.93 -2.99
N SER A 84 -5.62 -14.49 -1.93
CA SER A 84 -4.91 -15.36 -1.01
C SER A 84 -5.73 -16.62 -0.76
N LYS A 85 -5.09 -17.78 -0.89
CA LYS A 85 -5.73 -19.06 -0.65
C LYS A 85 -4.97 -19.85 0.41
N LEU A 86 -5.64 -20.10 1.53
CA LEU A 86 -5.18 -20.98 2.60
C LEU A 86 -5.54 -22.44 2.28
N TYR A 87 -4.59 -23.32 2.43
CA TYR A 87 -4.76 -24.77 2.26
C TYR A 87 -4.80 -25.46 3.64
N ARG A 88 -5.70 -26.42 3.79
CA ARG A 88 -5.88 -27.15 5.06
C ARG A 88 -5.18 -28.50 5.09
N GLY A 89 -4.42 -28.85 4.08
CA GLY A 89 -3.71 -30.13 3.99
C GLY A 89 -2.55 -30.05 3.01
N GLY A 90 -1.63 -31.01 3.10
CA GLY A 90 -0.41 -31.04 2.30
C GLY A 90 0.66 -30.09 2.85
N ASN A 91 1.69 -29.83 2.06
CA ASN A 91 2.83 -29.03 2.46
C ASN A 91 2.63 -27.51 2.25
N LEU A 92 1.64 -27.13 1.46
CA LEU A 92 1.31 -25.72 1.23
C LEU A 92 0.40 -25.19 2.34
N ARG A 93 0.74 -24.02 2.87
CA ARG A 93 -0.07 -23.31 3.85
C ARG A 93 -0.87 -22.19 3.19
N ASN A 94 -0.23 -21.38 2.33
CA ASN A 94 -0.85 -20.24 1.69
C ASN A 94 -0.22 -19.95 0.33
N VAL A 95 -1.03 -19.48 -0.60
CA VAL A 95 -0.58 -18.88 -1.85
C VAL A 95 -1.23 -17.52 -1.97
N TYR A 96 -0.43 -16.51 -2.21
CA TYR A 96 -0.83 -15.12 -2.36
C TYR A 96 -0.35 -14.57 -3.69
N VAL A 97 -1.17 -13.75 -4.31
CA VAL A 97 -0.80 -12.90 -5.47
C VAL A 97 -1.39 -11.52 -5.23
N GLY A 98 -0.60 -10.49 -5.44
CA GLY A 98 -0.99 -9.09 -5.26
C GLY A 98 -0.60 -8.22 -6.44
N PHE A 99 -1.35 -7.15 -6.61
CA PHE A 99 -1.06 -6.04 -7.51
C PHE A 99 -1.43 -4.74 -6.80
N ASP A 100 -0.52 -3.79 -6.82
CA ASP A 100 -0.72 -2.46 -6.24
C ASP A 100 -0.27 -1.38 -7.23
N THR A 101 -0.98 -0.27 -7.23
CA THR A 101 -0.64 0.90 -8.02
C THR A 101 -1.01 2.18 -7.30
N SER A 102 -0.22 3.22 -7.50
CA SER A 102 -0.52 4.58 -7.04
C SER A 102 -0.01 5.62 -8.02
N THR A 103 -0.68 6.75 -8.05
CA THR A 103 -0.24 7.94 -8.78
C THR A 103 -0.58 9.16 -7.95
N TRP A 104 0.43 9.99 -7.73
CA TRP A 104 0.33 11.25 -7.02
C TRP A 104 0.94 12.34 -7.87
N ASP A 105 0.25 13.44 -7.99
CA ASP A 105 0.63 14.58 -8.80
C ASP A 105 0.68 15.84 -7.93
N HIS A 106 1.55 16.78 -8.28
CA HIS A 106 1.53 18.11 -7.72
C HIS A 106 0.30 18.89 -8.19
N ALA A 107 -0.06 19.96 -7.48
CA ALA A 107 -1.19 20.82 -7.83
C ALA A 107 -1.09 21.42 -9.24
N ASP A 108 0.12 21.56 -9.78
CA ASP A 108 0.39 22.03 -11.14
C ASP A 108 0.30 20.93 -12.21
N GLY A 109 -0.04 19.69 -11.82
CA GLY A 109 -0.21 18.54 -12.70
C GLY A 109 1.08 17.79 -13.03
N ARG A 110 2.24 18.20 -12.50
CA ARG A 110 3.47 17.40 -12.63
C ARG A 110 3.36 16.13 -11.79
N ASN A 111 3.82 15.00 -12.34
CA ASN A 111 3.85 13.76 -11.58
C ASN A 111 4.84 13.88 -10.40
N TYR A 112 4.33 13.64 -9.20
CA TYR A 112 5.13 13.59 -7.98
C TYR A 112 5.65 12.18 -7.74
N ASN A 113 4.74 11.20 -7.76
CA ASN A 113 5.10 9.80 -7.56
C ASN A 113 4.12 8.88 -8.30
N SER A 114 4.64 7.94 -9.03
CA SER A 114 3.84 6.84 -9.56
C SER A 114 4.52 5.52 -9.28
N TYR A 115 3.72 4.55 -8.90
CA TYR A 115 4.18 3.25 -8.46
C TYR A 115 3.23 2.17 -8.95
N TRP A 116 3.77 1.05 -9.36
CA TRP A 116 3.03 -0.19 -9.46
C TRP A 116 3.92 -1.39 -9.10
N SER A 117 3.32 -2.40 -8.51
CA SER A 117 3.99 -3.64 -8.19
C SER A 117 3.10 -4.85 -8.44
N MET A 118 3.74 -5.95 -8.72
CA MET A 118 3.13 -7.27 -8.70
C MET A 118 4.00 -8.17 -7.84
N ASP A 119 3.38 -8.93 -6.96
CA ASP A 119 4.10 -9.92 -6.16
C ASP A 119 3.29 -11.21 -5.99
N ALA A 120 4.02 -12.29 -5.80
CA ALA A 120 3.46 -13.57 -5.44
C ALA A 120 4.27 -14.19 -4.31
N ARG A 121 3.57 -14.90 -3.42
CA ARG A 121 4.17 -15.57 -2.27
C ARG A 121 3.56 -16.95 -2.06
N VAL A 122 4.42 -17.89 -1.74
CA VAL A 122 4.06 -19.25 -1.33
C VAL A 122 4.59 -19.48 0.07
N ASP A 123 3.71 -19.78 1.00
CA ASP A 123 4.05 -20.16 2.37
C ASP A 123 3.85 -21.67 2.56
N TYR A 124 4.82 -22.33 3.18
CA TYR A 124 4.79 -23.77 3.49
C TYR A 124 4.48 -24.01 4.96
N VAL A 125 3.98 -25.20 5.27
CA VAL A 125 3.58 -25.60 6.63
C VAL A 125 4.78 -25.65 7.57
N ASP A 126 5.94 -26.03 7.07
CA ASP A 126 7.20 -26.11 7.82
C ASP A 126 7.82 -24.75 8.19
N GLY A 127 7.21 -23.65 7.74
CA GLY A 127 7.66 -22.30 8.04
C GLY A 127 8.55 -21.67 6.97
N HIS A 128 8.81 -22.38 5.87
CA HIS A 128 9.46 -21.76 4.72
C HIS A 128 8.48 -20.88 3.93
N SER A 129 8.99 -19.85 3.28
CA SER A 129 8.21 -19.00 2.40
C SER A 129 9.10 -18.50 1.28
N PHE A 130 8.53 -18.46 0.11
CA PHE A 130 9.16 -17.92 -1.08
C PHE A 130 8.28 -16.81 -1.65
N SER A 131 8.87 -15.66 -1.98
CA SER A 131 8.17 -14.59 -2.69
C SER A 131 9.01 -14.05 -3.82
N PHE A 132 8.34 -13.65 -4.87
CA PHE A 132 8.94 -12.96 -6.00
C PHE A 132 7.98 -11.89 -6.50
N GLY A 133 8.53 -10.88 -7.12
CA GLY A 133 7.74 -9.80 -7.66
C GLY A 133 8.55 -8.84 -8.51
N TYR A 134 7.85 -7.84 -8.94
CA TYR A 134 8.42 -6.74 -9.71
C TYR A 134 7.79 -5.43 -9.26
N MET A 135 8.62 -4.42 -9.09
CA MET A 135 8.22 -3.08 -8.75
C MET A 135 8.73 -2.09 -9.80
N LYS A 136 7.90 -1.14 -10.16
CA LYS A 136 8.29 0.04 -10.93
C LYS A 136 7.82 1.27 -10.20
N GLN A 137 8.73 2.20 -9.99
CA GLN A 137 8.45 3.48 -9.34
C GLN A 137 9.04 4.62 -10.15
N LEU A 138 8.31 5.72 -10.20
CA LEU A 138 8.78 7.02 -10.62
C LEU A 138 8.50 7.97 -9.46
N HIS A 139 9.54 8.58 -8.92
CA HIS A 139 9.42 9.62 -7.89
C HIS A 139 10.14 10.86 -8.40
N GLU A 140 9.37 11.88 -8.75
CA GLU A 140 9.86 13.05 -9.48
C GLU A 140 10.61 12.64 -10.77
N GLU A 141 11.93 12.79 -10.82
CA GLU A 141 12.77 12.43 -11.96
C GLU A 141 13.44 11.05 -11.82
N PHE A 142 13.34 10.43 -10.64
CA PHE A 142 13.97 9.14 -10.37
C PHE A 142 13.06 7.99 -10.79
N ARG A 143 13.59 7.13 -11.67
CA ARG A 143 12.92 5.91 -12.12
C ARG A 143 13.60 4.69 -11.54
N GLU A 144 12.83 3.85 -10.92
CA GLU A 144 13.31 2.57 -10.42
C GLU A 144 12.51 1.41 -11.04
N ARG A 145 13.22 0.35 -11.39
CA ARG A 145 12.65 -0.92 -11.84
C ARG A 145 13.36 -2.01 -11.07
N MET A 146 12.64 -2.74 -10.26
CA MET A 146 13.24 -3.65 -9.30
C MET A 146 12.48 -4.97 -9.26
N PRO A 147 12.89 -5.99 -10.00
CA PRO A 147 12.52 -7.36 -9.71
C PRO A 147 13.15 -7.79 -8.39
N PHE A 148 12.44 -8.62 -7.65
CA PHE A 148 12.93 -9.15 -6.39
C PHE A 148 12.52 -10.60 -6.17
N VAL A 149 13.35 -11.30 -5.39
CA VAL A 149 13.09 -12.64 -4.90
C VAL A 149 13.48 -12.69 -3.44
N ASN A 150 12.61 -13.22 -2.59
CA ASN A 150 12.90 -13.41 -1.17
C ASN A 150 12.63 -14.86 -0.77
N PHE A 151 13.48 -15.37 0.07
CA PHE A 151 13.34 -16.65 0.72
C PHE A 151 13.41 -16.48 2.22
N TYR A 152 12.44 -17.04 2.92
CA TYR A 152 12.36 -17.05 4.39
C TYR A 152 12.34 -18.50 4.85
N TRP A 153 13.08 -18.79 5.91
CA TRP A 153 13.10 -20.14 6.49
C TRP A 153 12.77 -20.10 7.98
N ASN A 154 12.13 -21.18 8.44
CA ASN A 154 11.78 -21.38 9.86
C ASN A 154 10.97 -20.27 10.52
N LYS A 155 10.13 -19.55 9.81
CA LYS A 155 9.27 -18.47 10.37
C LYS A 155 8.49 -18.87 11.64
N ASN A 156 8.30 -20.18 11.86
CA ASN A 156 7.58 -20.69 13.02
C ASN A 156 8.49 -20.92 14.24
N LYS A 157 9.80 -20.64 14.16
CA LYS A 157 10.77 -20.91 15.22
C LYS A 157 11.47 -19.63 15.64
N LEU A 158 11.18 -19.17 16.86
CA LEU A 158 11.56 -17.86 17.40
C LEU A 158 13.08 -17.56 17.37
N TYR A 159 13.94 -18.57 17.34
CA TYR A 159 15.40 -18.39 17.45
C TYR A 159 16.17 -19.01 16.28
N ARG A 160 15.51 -19.46 15.24
CA ARG A 160 16.14 -20.15 14.09
C ARG A 160 15.57 -19.69 12.76
N ASP A 161 14.89 -18.58 12.76
CA ASP A 161 14.38 -17.96 11.55
C ASP A 161 15.47 -17.12 10.85
N GLY A 162 15.32 -16.96 9.57
CA GLY A 162 16.18 -16.13 8.76
C GLY A 162 15.50 -15.80 7.46
N ALA A 163 16.04 -14.80 6.81
CA ALA A 163 15.59 -14.37 5.49
C ALA A 163 16.79 -14.01 4.63
N THR A 164 16.69 -14.29 3.34
CA THR A 164 17.56 -13.75 2.32
C THR A 164 16.72 -13.24 1.17
N GLY A 165 17.14 -12.15 0.57
CA GLY A 165 16.46 -11.55 -0.56
C GLY A 165 17.45 -10.97 -1.53
N PHE A 166 17.09 -10.99 -2.80
CA PHE A 166 17.82 -10.35 -3.87
C PHE A 166 16.88 -9.43 -4.61
N SER A 167 17.28 -8.20 -4.78
CA SER A 167 16.67 -7.26 -5.69
C SER A 167 17.74 -6.73 -6.62
N TRP A 168 17.41 -6.57 -7.87
CA TRP A 168 18.28 -5.98 -8.87
C TRP A 168 17.44 -5.07 -9.75
N GLY A 169 18.06 -4.06 -10.33
CA GLY A 169 17.28 -3.16 -11.18
C GLY A 169 18.07 -1.94 -11.59
N GLU A 170 17.43 -1.16 -12.42
CA GLU A 170 17.95 0.11 -12.89
C GLU A 170 17.40 1.23 -12.01
N ARG A 171 18.31 2.08 -11.56
CA ARG A 171 17.98 3.38 -10.99
C ARG A 171 18.50 4.43 -11.96
N ALA A 172 17.60 5.12 -12.65
CA ALA A 172 17.94 6.25 -13.48
C ALA A 172 17.50 7.54 -12.78
N GLY A 173 18.45 8.40 -12.49
CA GLY A 173 18.21 9.78 -12.08
C GLY A 173 18.74 10.69 -13.17
N GLY A 174 17.99 11.77 -13.43
CA GLY A 174 18.39 12.81 -14.38
C GLY A 174 19.59 13.63 -13.90
#